data_7ec00168aa772815d1ec63c021dddd2a
#
_entry.id   7ec00168aa772815d1ec63c021dddd2a
#
_cell.length_a   1.000
_cell.length_b   1.000
_cell.length_c   1.000
_cell.angle_alpha   90.00
_cell.angle_beta   90.00
_cell.angle_gamma   90.00
#
_symmetry.space_group_name_H-M   'P 1'
#
loop_
_entity.id
_entity.type
_entity.pdbx_description
1 polymer ?
#
loop_
_entity_poly.entity_id
_entity_poly.type
_entity_poly.pdbx_seq_one_letter_code
_entity_poly.pdbx_strand_id
1 'polypeptide(L)'
;MPSHRPENSNKIGAAKADKVSGPTLALLASPIVRATTSDEELAARQSALQNEAAELLDELDQSKIFSDIGPLEVTGSYISHLMCWRELDVMLLVGPDFGPRDVLNLISRVMELPGVVGFDYRDERAERSSTGLVKEERYHVPILLHRGAGLWRLDLSLWLHDLHENVTAWHRELRSKITDEQRAAVLRIKDVWFRLPSYPDQIGGFEIYTAVTDDSVRTPEEFRRWLVDRELLDV
;
A
#
# COMPACT_ATOMS: atom_id res chain seq x y z
N MET A 1 14.68 -34.60 26.43
CA MET A 1 15.22 -33.66 25.45
C MET A 1 14.11 -32.72 25.03
N PRO A 2 14.00 -31.47 25.52
CA PRO A 2 12.96 -30.53 25.10
C PRO A 2 13.38 -29.79 23.81
N SER A 3 12.49 -29.78 22.85
CA SER A 3 12.64 -29.11 21.55
C SER A 3 12.61 -27.59 21.72
N HIS A 4 13.67 -26.92 21.32
CA HIS A 4 13.70 -25.46 21.17
C HIS A 4 12.81 -25.02 19.99
N ARG A 5 11.75 -24.27 20.30
CA ARG A 5 11.09 -23.36 19.34
C ARG A 5 11.93 -22.10 19.22
N PRO A 6 12.20 -21.59 18.03
CA PRO A 6 12.72 -20.24 17.89
C PRO A 6 11.61 -19.23 18.17
N GLU A 7 11.80 -18.38 19.16
CA GLU A 7 11.01 -17.15 19.36
C GLU A 7 11.29 -16.18 18.21
N ASN A 8 10.36 -16.08 17.30
CA ASN A 8 10.37 -15.04 16.28
C ASN A 8 9.56 -13.83 16.80
N SER A 9 10.21 -13.04 17.67
CA SER A 9 9.67 -11.74 18.08
C SER A 9 10.07 -10.66 17.08
N ASN A 10 9.41 -10.61 15.93
CA ASN A 10 9.46 -9.44 15.07
C ASN A 10 8.44 -8.41 15.60
N LYS A 11 8.79 -7.72 16.67
CA LYS A 11 8.15 -6.46 17.04
C LYS A 11 8.68 -5.40 16.09
N ILE A 12 7.96 -5.14 15.00
CA ILE A 12 8.09 -3.89 14.25
C ILE A 12 7.56 -2.80 15.18
N GLY A 13 8.48 -2.07 15.81
CA GLY A 13 8.14 -1.00 16.73
C GLY A 13 7.54 0.15 15.95
N ALA A 14 6.28 0.44 16.20
CA ALA A 14 5.66 1.69 15.76
C ALA A 14 6.41 2.87 16.39
N ALA A 15 7.16 3.61 15.58
CA ALA A 15 7.72 4.88 15.99
C ALA A 15 6.54 5.85 16.23
N LYS A 16 6.47 6.41 17.45
CA LYS A 16 5.50 7.45 17.80
C LYS A 16 5.76 8.68 16.91
N ALA A 17 4.90 8.89 15.94
CA ALA A 17 4.80 10.17 15.26
C ALA A 17 4.34 11.23 16.25
N ASP A 18 5.00 12.38 16.26
CA ASP A 18 4.61 13.52 17.08
C ASP A 18 3.17 13.93 16.75
N LYS A 19 2.37 14.15 17.82
CA LYS A 19 0.96 14.53 17.73
C LYS A 19 0.82 15.86 16.98
N VAL A 20 0.46 15.80 15.73
CA VAL A 20 -0.15 16.93 15.03
C VAL A 20 -1.62 16.98 15.47
N SER A 21 -1.93 17.88 16.40
CA SER A 21 -3.30 18.18 16.80
C SER A 21 -4.04 18.90 15.68
N GLY A 22 -4.76 18.16 14.88
CA GLY A 22 -5.64 18.64 13.81
C GLY A 22 -7.02 17.94 13.90
N PRO A 23 -8.03 18.32 13.12
CA PRO A 23 -9.46 18.12 13.34
C PRO A 23 -9.96 16.64 13.27
N THR A 24 -9.23 15.71 13.84
CA THR A 24 -9.49 14.26 13.79
C THR A 24 -10.73 13.84 14.58
N LEU A 25 -11.14 14.61 15.61
CA LEU A 25 -12.24 14.24 16.50
C LEU A 25 -13.64 14.31 15.87
N ALA A 26 -13.84 15.13 14.81
CA ALA A 26 -15.16 15.27 14.18
C ALA A 26 -15.50 14.11 13.20
N LEU A 27 -14.49 13.39 12.70
CA LEU A 27 -14.68 12.28 11.77
C LEU A 27 -15.04 10.95 12.47
N LEU A 28 -14.69 10.81 13.74
CA LEU A 28 -14.97 9.60 14.54
C LEU A 28 -16.45 9.49 14.96
N ALA A 29 -17.20 10.60 14.93
CA ALA A 29 -18.62 10.63 15.22
C ALA A 29 -19.51 10.38 13.99
N SER A 30 -18.95 10.33 12.79
CA SER A 30 -19.71 9.97 11.60
C SER A 30 -20.04 8.47 11.64
N PRO A 31 -21.33 8.09 11.41
CA PRO A 31 -21.66 6.68 11.28
C PRO A 31 -20.77 6.08 10.19
N ILE A 32 -20.09 4.99 10.52
CA ILE A 32 -19.34 4.23 9.51
C ILE A 32 -20.35 3.94 8.39
N VAL A 33 -20.07 4.48 7.21
CA VAL A 33 -20.91 4.22 6.03
C VAL A 33 -20.94 2.72 5.87
N ARG A 34 -22.11 2.09 6.09
CA ARG A 34 -22.24 0.65 5.90
C ARG A 34 -21.82 0.33 4.48
N ALA A 35 -21.00 -0.70 4.33
CA ALA A 35 -20.70 -1.23 3.00
C ALA A 35 -22.03 -1.53 2.30
N THR A 36 -22.34 -0.75 1.27
CA THR A 36 -23.57 -0.92 0.46
C THR A 36 -23.29 -1.80 -0.74
N THR A 37 -22.03 -2.08 -1.03
CA THR A 37 -21.55 -2.88 -2.18
C THR A 37 -21.57 -4.35 -1.81
N SER A 38 -22.17 -5.20 -2.64
CA SER A 38 -22.18 -6.65 -2.42
C SER A 38 -20.79 -7.28 -2.63
N ASP A 39 -20.57 -8.47 -2.09
CA ASP A 39 -19.30 -9.18 -2.24
C ASP A 39 -19.04 -9.54 -3.71
N GLU A 40 -20.08 -9.85 -4.49
CA GLU A 40 -20.00 -10.11 -5.93
C GLU A 40 -19.55 -8.84 -6.70
N GLU A 41 -20.11 -7.69 -6.36
CA GLU A 41 -19.70 -6.41 -6.97
C GLU A 41 -18.27 -6.03 -6.60
N LEU A 42 -17.85 -6.30 -5.35
CA LEU A 42 -16.47 -6.08 -4.90
C LEU A 42 -15.49 -7.00 -5.63
N ALA A 43 -15.83 -8.28 -5.79
CA ALA A 43 -15.02 -9.23 -6.53
C ALA A 43 -14.91 -8.88 -8.02
N ALA A 44 -16.02 -8.47 -8.63
CA ALA A 44 -16.05 -8.01 -10.03
C ALA A 44 -15.20 -6.76 -10.22
N ARG A 45 -15.29 -5.77 -9.31
CA ARG A 45 -14.46 -4.56 -9.32
C ARG A 45 -12.98 -4.92 -9.17
N GLN A 46 -12.63 -5.79 -8.22
CA GLN A 46 -11.25 -6.25 -8.05
C GLN A 46 -10.70 -6.87 -9.34
N SER A 47 -11.49 -7.72 -10.01
CA SER A 47 -11.07 -8.35 -11.27
C SER A 47 -10.89 -7.32 -12.40
N ALA A 48 -11.76 -6.33 -12.49
CA ALA A 48 -11.64 -5.25 -13.47
C ALA A 48 -10.39 -4.40 -13.22
N LEU A 49 -10.13 -4.01 -11.96
CA LEU A 49 -8.94 -3.26 -11.56
C LEU A 49 -7.65 -4.04 -11.84
N GLN A 50 -7.67 -5.37 -11.66
CA GLN A 50 -6.54 -6.24 -11.96
C GLN A 50 -6.18 -6.20 -13.45
N ASN A 51 -7.18 -6.20 -14.33
CA ASN A 51 -6.98 -6.13 -15.77
C ASN A 51 -6.48 -4.72 -16.20
N GLU A 52 -7.13 -3.66 -15.69
CA GLU A 52 -6.69 -2.28 -15.93
C GLU A 52 -5.23 -2.06 -15.47
N ALA A 53 -4.84 -2.63 -14.32
CA ALA A 53 -3.48 -2.55 -13.80
C ALA A 53 -2.48 -3.31 -14.67
N ALA A 54 -2.86 -4.46 -15.21
CA ALA A 54 -2.01 -5.22 -16.13
C ALA A 54 -1.74 -4.41 -17.42
N GLU A 55 -2.76 -3.77 -17.98
CA GLU A 55 -2.59 -2.88 -19.15
C GLU A 55 -1.66 -1.70 -18.84
N LEU A 56 -1.79 -1.08 -17.65
CA LEU A 56 -0.91 -0.01 -17.21
C LEU A 56 0.55 -0.48 -17.07
N LEU A 57 0.77 -1.68 -16.53
CA LEU A 57 2.11 -2.27 -16.42
C LEU A 57 2.75 -2.51 -17.80
N ASP A 58 1.98 -3.03 -18.76
CA ASP A 58 2.45 -3.23 -20.12
C ASP A 58 2.83 -1.89 -20.78
N GLU A 59 2.06 -0.82 -20.57
CA GLU A 59 2.39 0.52 -21.05
C GLU A 59 3.69 1.06 -20.41
N LEU A 60 3.87 0.88 -19.10
CA LEU A 60 5.07 1.29 -18.38
C LEU A 60 6.31 0.54 -18.89
N ASP A 61 6.21 -0.76 -19.14
CA ASP A 61 7.30 -1.54 -19.70
C ASP A 61 7.65 -1.08 -21.14
N GLN A 62 6.64 -0.85 -21.97
CA GLN A 62 6.83 -0.36 -23.34
C GLN A 62 7.47 1.03 -23.40
N SER A 63 7.16 1.89 -22.44
CA SER A 63 7.72 3.25 -22.36
C SER A 63 9.23 3.29 -22.10
N LYS A 64 9.78 2.22 -21.53
CA LYS A 64 11.20 2.10 -21.12
C LYS A 64 11.69 3.18 -20.16
N ILE A 65 10.78 3.88 -19.48
CA ILE A 65 11.11 5.00 -18.58
C ILE A 65 12.04 4.57 -17.43
N PHE A 66 11.91 3.33 -16.96
CA PHE A 66 12.69 2.79 -15.86
C PHE A 66 13.88 1.91 -16.31
N SER A 67 14.07 1.69 -17.60
CA SER A 67 14.98 0.67 -18.13
C SER A 67 16.45 0.88 -17.80
N ASP A 68 16.89 2.12 -17.59
CA ASP A 68 18.27 2.48 -17.23
C ASP A 68 18.51 2.51 -15.71
N ILE A 69 17.45 2.35 -14.91
CA ILE A 69 17.53 2.32 -13.44
C ILE A 69 17.55 0.88 -12.95
N GLY A 70 16.64 0.06 -13.44
CA GLY A 70 16.51 -1.34 -13.06
C GLY A 70 15.14 -1.92 -13.40
N PRO A 71 14.91 -3.19 -13.09
CA PRO A 71 13.62 -3.82 -13.31
C PRO A 71 12.57 -3.17 -12.39
N LEU A 72 11.42 -2.84 -12.97
CA LEU A 72 10.25 -2.41 -12.20
C LEU A 72 9.62 -3.63 -11.53
N GLU A 73 9.55 -3.63 -10.23
CA GLU A 73 8.89 -4.68 -9.45
C GLU A 73 7.52 -4.22 -8.99
N VAL A 74 6.55 -5.12 -9.08
CA VAL A 74 5.17 -4.87 -8.66
C VAL A 74 4.93 -5.54 -7.30
N THR A 75 4.20 -4.86 -6.42
CA THR A 75 3.86 -5.36 -5.09
C THR A 75 2.41 -5.03 -4.70
N GLY A 76 2.12 -5.02 -3.44
CA GLY A 76 0.87 -4.52 -2.87
C GLY A 76 -0.37 -5.33 -3.25
N SER A 77 -1.46 -4.60 -3.35
CA SER A 77 -2.79 -5.17 -3.58
C SER A 77 -2.96 -5.83 -4.96
N TYR A 78 -2.14 -5.46 -5.95
CA TYR A 78 -2.10 -6.13 -7.24
C TYR A 78 -1.61 -7.58 -7.09
N ILE A 79 -0.49 -7.80 -6.41
CA ILE A 79 0.10 -9.14 -6.22
C ILE A 79 -0.79 -10.02 -5.33
N SER A 80 -1.40 -9.46 -4.29
CA SER A 80 -2.28 -10.22 -3.39
C SER A 80 -3.70 -10.44 -3.94
N HIS A 81 -4.06 -9.85 -5.11
CA HIS A 81 -5.40 -9.86 -5.68
C HIS A 81 -6.45 -9.29 -4.72
N LEU A 82 -6.13 -8.14 -4.12
CA LEU A 82 -6.97 -7.45 -3.14
C LEU A 82 -7.13 -5.97 -3.50
N MET A 83 -7.15 -5.63 -4.80
CA MET A 83 -7.37 -4.27 -5.29
C MET A 83 -8.80 -3.82 -5.02
N CYS A 84 -8.96 -2.59 -4.54
CA CYS A 84 -10.26 -1.98 -4.24
C CYS A 84 -10.47 -0.63 -4.95
N TRP A 85 -9.38 0.02 -5.33
CA TRP A 85 -9.34 1.27 -6.11
C TRP A 85 -8.14 1.25 -7.07
N ARG A 86 -8.05 2.28 -7.92
CA ARG A 86 -7.00 2.43 -8.94
C ARG A 86 -5.69 2.88 -8.31
N GLU A 87 -4.99 1.95 -7.69
CA GLU A 87 -3.65 2.12 -7.13
C GLU A 87 -2.78 0.93 -7.52
N LEU A 88 -1.56 1.23 -7.94
CA LEU A 88 -0.57 0.22 -8.33
C LEU A 88 0.75 0.52 -7.61
N ASP A 89 1.13 -0.37 -6.70
CA ASP A 89 2.39 -0.27 -5.96
C ASP A 89 3.52 -0.84 -6.81
N VAL A 90 4.53 -0.02 -7.10
CA VAL A 90 5.70 -0.41 -7.87
C VAL A 90 6.99 0.02 -7.16
N MET A 91 8.02 -0.76 -7.36
CA MET A 91 9.30 -0.57 -6.68
C MET A 91 10.46 -0.65 -7.67
N LEU A 92 11.51 0.12 -7.40
CA LEU A 92 12.81 0.04 -8.05
C LEU A 92 13.90 -0.02 -6.96
N LEU A 93 14.85 -0.93 -7.11
CA LEU A 93 16.09 -0.90 -6.34
C LEU A 93 17.06 0.03 -7.05
N VAL A 94 17.30 1.21 -6.49
CA VAL A 94 18.12 2.25 -7.11
C VAL A 94 19.53 2.32 -6.51
N GLY A 95 19.73 1.79 -5.32
CA GLY A 95 21.01 1.79 -4.60
C GLY A 95 21.29 3.08 -3.81
N PRO A 96 22.29 3.01 -2.90
CA PRO A 96 22.54 4.06 -1.90
C PRO A 96 23.08 5.38 -2.48
N ASP A 97 23.63 5.35 -3.70
CA ASP A 97 24.18 6.54 -4.35
C ASP A 97 23.11 7.34 -5.11
N PHE A 98 21.87 6.80 -5.23
CA PHE A 98 20.78 7.49 -5.88
C PHE A 98 20.28 8.65 -5.04
N GLY A 99 20.37 9.87 -5.58
CA GLY A 99 20.09 11.09 -4.84
C GLY A 99 18.88 11.88 -5.32
N PRO A 100 18.53 12.98 -4.66
CA PRO A 100 17.37 13.79 -5.04
C PRO A 100 17.41 14.31 -6.47
N ARG A 101 18.61 14.52 -7.04
CA ARG A 101 18.75 14.94 -8.45
C ARG A 101 18.34 13.83 -9.40
N ASP A 102 18.64 12.58 -9.06
CA ASP A 102 18.27 11.43 -9.87
C ASP A 102 16.75 11.21 -9.83
N VAL A 103 16.14 11.44 -8.66
CA VAL A 103 14.67 11.44 -8.52
C VAL A 103 14.05 12.49 -9.44
N LEU A 104 14.56 13.74 -9.45
CA LEU A 104 14.06 14.80 -10.33
C LEU A 104 14.21 14.44 -11.82
N ASN A 105 15.31 13.83 -12.21
CA ASN A 105 15.53 13.35 -13.57
C ASN A 105 14.51 12.26 -13.96
N LEU A 106 14.24 11.33 -13.04
CA LEU A 106 13.22 10.31 -13.24
C LEU A 106 11.82 10.91 -13.35
N ILE A 107 11.45 11.83 -12.44
CA ILE A 107 10.15 12.51 -12.48
C ILE A 107 9.98 13.28 -13.79
N SER A 108 11.02 13.95 -14.28
CA SER A 108 10.95 14.65 -15.56
C SER A 108 10.58 13.73 -16.72
N ARG A 109 11.11 12.51 -16.74
CA ARG A 109 10.74 11.49 -17.74
C ARG A 109 9.32 10.96 -17.55
N VAL A 110 8.93 10.75 -16.29
CA VAL A 110 7.57 10.28 -15.94
C VAL A 110 6.51 11.29 -16.36
N MET A 111 6.79 12.59 -16.27
CA MET A 111 5.87 13.65 -16.72
C MET A 111 5.62 13.64 -18.24
N GLU A 112 6.47 13.00 -19.03
CA GLU A 112 6.27 12.82 -20.47
C GLU A 112 5.27 11.67 -20.79
N LEU A 113 4.95 10.82 -19.80
CA LEU A 113 3.92 9.79 -19.98
C LEU A 113 2.55 10.44 -20.22
N PRO A 114 1.80 9.97 -21.22
CA PRO A 114 0.47 10.48 -21.45
C PRO A 114 -0.42 10.33 -20.22
N GLY A 115 -1.17 11.38 -19.88
CA GLY A 115 -2.14 11.37 -18.79
C GLY A 115 -1.59 11.60 -17.39
N VAL A 116 -0.29 11.79 -17.20
CA VAL A 116 0.26 12.24 -15.91
C VAL A 116 -0.24 13.66 -15.63
N VAL A 117 -0.86 13.85 -14.45
CA VAL A 117 -1.47 15.12 -14.04
C VAL A 117 -0.91 15.65 -12.73
N GLY A 118 -0.11 14.85 -12.01
CA GLY A 118 0.51 15.27 -10.78
C GLY A 118 1.40 14.20 -10.17
N PHE A 119 2.20 14.60 -9.20
CA PHE A 119 3.00 13.71 -8.36
C PHE A 119 3.21 14.34 -6.99
N ASP A 120 3.56 13.51 -6.00
CA ASP A 120 4.11 13.92 -4.72
C ASP A 120 5.54 13.40 -4.58
N TYR A 121 6.31 13.96 -3.66
CA TYR A 121 7.68 13.55 -3.38
C TYR A 121 7.91 13.51 -1.88
N ARG A 122 8.35 12.38 -1.38
CA ARG A 122 8.74 12.20 0.02
C ARG A 122 10.14 11.61 0.08
N ASP A 123 11.01 12.27 0.82
CA ASP A 123 12.34 11.76 1.17
C ASP A 123 12.23 11.00 2.49
N GLU A 124 12.09 9.70 2.40
CA GLU A 124 11.94 8.80 3.56
C GLU A 124 13.29 8.17 3.94
N ARG A 125 14.31 9.01 4.16
CA ARG A 125 15.64 8.60 4.61
C ARG A 125 15.93 9.09 6.02
N ALA A 126 16.84 8.40 6.74
CA ALA A 126 17.28 8.70 8.10
C ALA A 126 16.05 8.87 9.04
N GLU A 127 16.00 9.98 9.76
CA GLU A 127 14.91 10.29 10.72
C GLU A 127 13.53 10.44 10.06
N ARG A 128 13.46 10.61 8.74
CA ARG A 128 12.20 10.71 7.98
C ARG A 128 11.68 9.34 7.51
N SER A 129 12.48 8.29 7.65
CA SER A 129 12.04 6.93 7.40
C SER A 129 10.93 6.53 8.37
N SER A 130 9.92 5.83 7.89
CA SER A 130 8.78 5.37 8.70
C SER A 130 9.17 4.48 9.87
N THR A 131 10.31 3.77 9.75
CA THR A 131 10.79 2.83 10.77
C THR A 131 12.10 3.27 11.44
N GLY A 132 12.80 4.26 10.88
CA GLY A 132 14.14 4.67 11.32
C GLY A 132 15.24 3.66 10.96
N LEU A 133 14.94 2.58 10.23
CA LEU A 133 15.92 1.59 9.82
C LEU A 133 16.57 2.00 8.49
N VAL A 134 17.90 2.08 8.45
CA VAL A 134 18.67 2.44 7.24
C VAL A 134 18.29 1.55 6.05
N LYS A 135 18.07 0.28 6.27
CA LYS A 135 17.67 -0.66 5.22
C LYS A 135 16.31 -0.34 4.58
N GLU A 136 15.47 0.45 5.22
CA GLU A 136 14.13 0.85 4.74
C GLU A 136 14.11 2.28 4.20
N GLU A 137 15.28 2.85 3.94
CA GLU A 137 15.40 4.15 3.30
C GLU A 137 14.99 4.10 1.83
N ARG A 138 14.11 5.03 1.46
CA ARG A 138 13.62 5.17 0.09
C ARG A 138 13.26 6.61 -0.24
N TYR A 139 13.07 6.86 -1.52
CA TYR A 139 12.24 7.97 -1.98
C TYR A 139 10.88 7.42 -2.37
N HIS A 140 9.83 8.07 -1.92
CA HIS A 140 8.46 7.70 -2.23
C HIS A 140 7.84 8.76 -3.14
N VAL A 141 7.38 8.33 -4.32
CA VAL A 141 6.91 9.23 -5.39
C VAL A 141 5.56 8.74 -5.92
N PRO A 142 4.46 9.06 -5.23
CA PRO A 142 3.13 8.83 -5.78
C PRO A 142 2.90 9.68 -7.04
N ILE A 143 2.48 9.04 -8.13
CA ILE A 143 2.20 9.67 -9.42
C ILE A 143 0.73 9.51 -9.74
N LEU A 144 0.07 10.59 -10.14
CA LEU A 144 -1.32 10.59 -10.56
C LEU A 144 -1.41 10.66 -12.08
N LEU A 145 -2.10 9.70 -12.67
CA LEU A 145 -2.25 9.63 -14.13
C LEU A 145 -3.65 9.19 -14.55
N HIS A 146 -4.19 9.81 -15.58
CA HIS A 146 -5.43 9.38 -16.21
C HIS A 146 -5.18 8.20 -17.15
N ARG A 147 -5.95 7.11 -16.96
CA ARG A 147 -5.99 5.95 -17.84
C ARG A 147 -7.43 5.44 -17.96
N GLY A 148 -7.83 5.17 -19.20
CA GLY A 148 -9.19 4.70 -19.45
C GLY A 148 -10.24 5.60 -18.81
N ALA A 149 -11.08 5.01 -17.96
CA ALA A 149 -12.18 5.71 -17.30
C ALA A 149 -11.83 6.37 -15.97
N GLY A 150 -10.55 6.34 -15.53
CA GLY A 150 -10.24 6.78 -14.17
C GLY A 150 -8.86 7.38 -13.96
N LEU A 151 -8.72 7.94 -12.76
CA LEU A 151 -7.46 8.42 -12.24
C LEU A 151 -6.76 7.28 -11.50
N TRP A 152 -5.55 6.95 -11.92
CA TRP A 152 -4.67 5.99 -11.28
C TRP A 152 -3.67 6.69 -10.37
N ARG A 153 -3.36 6.07 -9.26
CA ARG A 153 -2.20 6.35 -8.42
C ARG A 153 -1.16 5.25 -8.67
N LEU A 154 -0.05 5.61 -9.28
CA LEU A 154 1.14 4.77 -9.34
C LEU A 154 1.99 5.11 -8.11
N ASP A 155 2.06 4.20 -7.16
CA ASP A 155 2.78 4.39 -5.90
C ASP A 155 4.20 3.88 -6.04
N LEU A 156 5.11 4.78 -6.48
CA LEU A 156 6.48 4.43 -6.82
C LEU A 156 7.40 4.57 -5.60
N SER A 157 8.01 3.46 -5.19
CA SER A 157 9.06 3.40 -4.16
C SER A 157 10.42 3.16 -4.78
N LEU A 158 11.36 4.06 -4.52
CA LEU A 158 12.75 3.99 -4.96
C LEU A 158 13.63 3.57 -3.78
N TRP A 159 13.90 2.27 -3.65
CA TRP A 159 14.61 1.71 -2.52
C TRP A 159 16.13 1.86 -2.65
N LEU A 160 16.77 2.39 -1.61
CA LEU A 160 18.21 2.56 -1.55
C LEU A 160 18.94 1.28 -1.15
N HIS A 161 18.24 0.35 -0.49
CA HIS A 161 18.78 -0.91 0.00
C HIS A 161 17.87 -2.07 -0.39
N ASP A 162 18.46 -3.24 -0.53
CA ASP A 162 17.78 -4.46 -0.99
C ASP A 162 16.87 -5.05 0.08
N LEU A 163 15.61 -4.60 0.12
CA LEU A 163 14.55 -5.14 0.99
C LEU A 163 13.27 -5.50 0.24
N HIS A 164 13.18 -5.10 -1.02
CA HIS A 164 11.96 -5.18 -1.79
C HIS A 164 11.46 -6.61 -2.00
N GLU A 165 12.35 -7.61 -2.09
CA GLU A 165 11.97 -9.02 -2.22
C GLU A 165 11.05 -9.49 -1.10
N ASN A 166 11.28 -9.03 0.14
CA ASN A 166 10.47 -9.44 1.30
C ASN A 166 9.02 -8.92 1.22
N VAL A 167 8.83 -7.71 0.73
CA VAL A 167 7.48 -7.11 0.60
C VAL A 167 6.65 -7.87 -0.43
N THR A 168 7.22 -8.09 -1.62
CA THR A 168 6.54 -8.83 -2.69
C THR A 168 6.32 -10.31 -2.33
N ALA A 169 7.29 -10.95 -1.67
CA ALA A 169 7.17 -12.33 -1.19
C ALA A 169 6.02 -12.47 -0.20
N TRP A 170 5.89 -11.53 0.73
CA TRP A 170 4.78 -11.50 1.69
C TRP A 170 3.41 -11.42 1.00
N HIS A 171 3.24 -10.55 0.00
CA HIS A 171 1.99 -10.45 -0.76
C HIS A 171 1.66 -11.71 -1.57
N ARG A 172 2.67 -12.39 -2.12
CA ARG A 172 2.51 -13.69 -2.79
C ARG A 172 2.06 -14.77 -1.81
N GLU A 173 2.67 -14.79 -0.63
CA GLU A 173 2.31 -15.71 0.45
C GLU A 173 0.88 -15.47 0.93
N LEU A 174 0.50 -14.22 1.18
CA LEU A 174 -0.87 -13.84 1.53
C LEU A 174 -1.85 -14.35 0.47
N ARG A 175 -1.59 -14.08 -0.81
CA ARG A 175 -2.43 -14.55 -1.93
C ARG A 175 -2.63 -16.07 -1.91
N SER A 176 -1.59 -16.83 -1.60
CA SER A 176 -1.65 -18.30 -1.60
C SER A 176 -2.41 -18.89 -0.42
N LYS A 177 -2.51 -18.17 0.69
CA LYS A 177 -3.09 -18.64 1.94
C LYS A 177 -4.51 -18.13 2.22
N ILE A 178 -4.83 -16.94 1.68
CA ILE A 178 -6.12 -16.28 1.94
C ILE A 178 -7.28 -17.09 1.36
N THR A 179 -8.29 -17.36 2.17
CA THR A 179 -9.53 -18.02 1.72
C THR A 179 -10.45 -17.04 0.99
N ASP A 180 -11.44 -17.56 0.25
CA ASP A 180 -12.42 -16.70 -0.44
C ASP A 180 -13.25 -15.86 0.55
N GLU A 181 -13.60 -16.41 1.71
CA GLU A 181 -14.28 -15.66 2.78
C GLU A 181 -13.42 -14.53 3.33
N GLN A 182 -12.15 -14.79 3.58
CA GLN A 182 -11.20 -13.77 4.03
C GLN A 182 -10.98 -12.70 2.95
N ARG A 183 -10.89 -13.10 1.68
CA ARG A 183 -10.79 -12.17 0.54
C ARG A 183 -11.98 -11.24 0.47
N ALA A 184 -13.20 -11.77 0.57
CA ALA A 184 -14.42 -10.96 0.60
C ALA A 184 -14.42 -9.99 1.79
N ALA A 185 -14.01 -10.44 2.97
CA ALA A 185 -13.90 -9.61 4.15
C ALA A 185 -12.89 -8.45 3.96
N VAL A 186 -11.69 -8.73 3.43
CA VAL A 186 -10.69 -7.71 3.12
C VAL A 186 -11.25 -6.67 2.15
N LEU A 187 -11.87 -7.09 1.04
CA LEU A 187 -12.43 -6.17 0.05
C LEU A 187 -13.54 -5.30 0.65
N ARG A 188 -14.40 -5.88 1.48
CA ARG A 188 -15.49 -5.18 2.16
C ARG A 188 -14.96 -4.12 3.14
N ILE A 189 -13.92 -4.44 3.92
CA ILE A 189 -13.30 -3.52 4.84
C ILE A 189 -12.56 -2.41 4.07
N LYS A 190 -11.78 -2.78 3.05
CA LYS A 190 -11.07 -1.82 2.20
C LYS A 190 -12.02 -0.86 1.49
N ASP A 191 -13.19 -1.33 1.01
CA ASP A 191 -14.16 -0.47 0.31
C ASP A 191 -14.69 0.69 1.16
N VAL A 192 -14.69 0.52 2.48
CA VAL A 192 -15.04 1.59 3.42
C VAL A 192 -13.82 2.43 3.77
N TRP A 193 -12.73 1.77 4.17
CA TRP A 193 -11.58 2.44 4.79
C TRP A 193 -10.74 3.27 3.82
N PHE A 194 -10.59 2.87 2.55
CA PHE A 194 -9.79 3.63 1.58
C PHE A 194 -10.33 5.06 1.30
N ARG A 195 -11.59 5.33 1.66
CA ARG A 195 -12.23 6.65 1.53
C ARG A 195 -11.99 7.55 2.73
N LEU A 196 -11.39 7.05 3.80
CA LEU A 196 -11.16 7.80 5.01
C LEU A 196 -9.81 8.54 4.94
N PRO A 197 -9.70 9.75 5.51
CA PRO A 197 -8.45 10.52 5.49
C PRO A 197 -7.27 9.86 6.20
N SER A 198 -7.54 8.89 7.09
CA SER A 198 -6.51 8.09 7.77
C SER A 198 -5.83 7.07 6.87
N TYR A 199 -6.41 6.78 5.71
CA TYR A 199 -5.89 5.81 4.77
C TYR A 199 -5.05 6.48 3.65
N PRO A 200 -3.91 5.92 3.22
CA PRO A 200 -3.23 4.74 3.76
C PRO A 200 -2.19 5.08 4.85
N ASP A 201 -1.93 6.37 5.13
CA ASP A 201 -0.76 6.84 5.88
C ASP A 201 -0.79 6.46 7.39
N GLN A 202 -1.96 6.33 7.99
CA GLN A 202 -2.11 5.94 9.41
C GLN A 202 -2.56 4.49 9.55
N ILE A 203 -3.48 4.07 8.71
CA ILE A 203 -4.05 2.73 8.69
C ILE A 203 -4.07 2.27 7.24
N GLY A 204 -3.32 1.24 6.92
CA GLY A 204 -3.15 0.76 5.56
C GLY A 204 -3.72 -0.64 5.30
N GLY A 205 -3.32 -1.21 4.18
CA GLY A 205 -3.70 -2.56 3.82
C GLY A 205 -3.17 -3.60 4.79
N PHE A 206 -2.00 -3.39 5.37
CA PHE A 206 -1.36 -4.34 6.27
C PHE A 206 -2.20 -4.61 7.53
N GLU A 207 -2.73 -3.56 8.18
CA GLU A 207 -3.62 -3.69 9.34
C GLU A 207 -4.89 -4.46 8.98
N ILE A 208 -5.48 -4.19 7.80
CA ILE A 208 -6.68 -4.89 7.32
C ILE A 208 -6.38 -6.36 7.09
N TYR A 209 -5.26 -6.68 6.44
CA TYR A 209 -4.88 -8.07 6.17
C TYR A 209 -4.64 -8.83 7.46
N THR A 210 -3.87 -8.29 8.40
CA THR A 210 -3.61 -8.90 9.71
C THR A 210 -4.90 -9.13 10.49
N ALA A 211 -5.77 -8.13 10.58
CA ALA A 211 -7.04 -8.26 11.28
C ALA A 211 -7.91 -9.39 10.73
N VAL A 212 -7.95 -9.55 9.39
CA VAL A 212 -8.77 -10.57 8.75
C VAL A 212 -8.15 -11.96 8.82
N THR A 213 -6.83 -12.08 8.60
CA THR A 213 -6.16 -13.39 8.55
C THR A 213 -5.91 -13.98 9.93
N ASP A 214 -5.49 -13.15 10.88
CA ASP A 214 -4.98 -13.61 12.18
C ASP A 214 -6.06 -13.52 13.27
N ASP A 215 -6.91 -12.48 13.22
CA ASP A 215 -7.88 -12.18 14.27
C ASP A 215 -9.35 -12.37 13.84
N SER A 216 -9.57 -12.96 12.68
CA SER A 216 -10.91 -13.32 12.17
C SER A 216 -11.90 -12.16 12.05
N VAL A 217 -11.41 -10.94 11.83
CA VAL A 217 -12.24 -9.76 11.56
C VAL A 217 -12.91 -9.90 10.19
N ARG A 218 -14.22 -9.57 10.09
CA ARG A 218 -15.01 -9.79 8.87
C ARG A 218 -15.76 -8.57 8.37
N THR A 219 -15.93 -7.55 9.22
CA THR A 219 -16.72 -6.35 8.89
C THR A 219 -15.93 -5.06 9.18
N PRO A 220 -16.30 -3.93 8.55
CA PRO A 220 -15.70 -2.63 8.85
C PRO A 220 -15.86 -2.21 10.33
N GLU A 221 -16.99 -2.56 10.94
CA GLU A 221 -17.26 -2.26 12.36
C GLU A 221 -16.39 -3.10 13.30
N GLU A 222 -16.16 -4.37 12.98
CA GLU A 222 -15.23 -5.21 13.72
C GLU A 222 -13.80 -4.70 13.57
N PHE A 223 -13.41 -4.29 12.36
CA PHE A 223 -12.09 -3.72 12.11
C PHE A 223 -11.86 -2.44 12.91
N ARG A 224 -12.86 -1.54 12.98
CA ARG A 224 -12.77 -0.35 13.81
C ARG A 224 -12.53 -0.73 15.29
N ARG A 225 -13.27 -1.70 15.83
CA ARG A 225 -13.06 -2.18 17.21
C ARG A 225 -11.67 -2.77 17.39
N TRP A 226 -11.22 -3.57 16.43
CA TRP A 226 -9.90 -4.15 16.41
C TRP A 226 -8.78 -3.11 16.48
N LEU A 227 -8.93 -1.97 15.78
CA LEU A 227 -7.98 -0.86 15.82
C LEU A 227 -7.99 -0.15 17.18
N VAL A 228 -9.16 0.10 17.74
CA VAL A 228 -9.31 0.72 19.07
C VAL A 228 -8.69 -0.15 20.16
N ASP A 229 -8.97 -1.45 20.15
CA ASP A 229 -8.43 -2.40 21.12
C ASP A 229 -6.90 -2.50 21.10
N ARG A 230 -6.27 -2.09 20.00
CA ARG A 230 -4.80 -2.06 19.81
C ARG A 230 -4.19 -0.67 19.91
N GLU A 231 -4.97 0.32 20.30
CA GLU A 231 -4.53 1.73 20.40
C GLU A 231 -3.98 2.29 19.08
N LEU A 232 -4.42 1.74 17.94
CA LEU A 232 -4.07 2.21 16.61
C LEU A 232 -5.02 3.31 16.10
N LEU A 233 -6.15 3.47 16.76
CA LEU A 233 -7.15 4.50 16.48
C LEU A 233 -7.61 5.11 17.81
N ASP A 234 -7.47 6.43 17.96
CA ASP A 234 -8.02 7.15 19.12
C ASP A 234 -9.56 7.16 19.07
N VAL A 235 -10.23 6.98 20.22
CA VAL A 235 -11.69 6.99 20.39
C VAL A 235 -12.22 8.41 20.53
#